data_e1a26ae5573a9d285dd791fb29906558
#
_entry.id   e1a26ae5573a9d285dd791fb29906558
#
_cell.length_a   1.000
_cell.length_b   1.000
_cell.length_c   1.000
_cell.angle_alpha   90.00
_cell.angle_beta   90.00
_cell.angle_gamma   90.00
#
_symmetry.space_group_name_H-M   'P 1'
#
loop_
_entity.id
_entity.type
_entity.pdbx_description
1 polymer ?
#
loop_
_entity_poly.entity_id
_entity_poly.type
_entity_poly.pdbx_seq_one_letter_code
_entity_poly.pdbx_strand_id
1 'polypeptide(L)' 'YEAPQGEIENKLASIWEELLGIEKVGRHDNFFHLGGHSLLATRLIAKIRKELSLEVPLKAVFESPRLK' A
#
# COMPACT_ATOMS: atom_id res chain seq x y z
N TYR A 1 11.35 6.50 -10.93
CA TYR A 1 9.95 6.15 -10.71
C TYR A 1 9.50 5.05 -11.67
N GLU A 2 8.87 4.03 -11.14
CA GLU A 2 8.29 2.97 -11.95
C GLU A 2 6.80 2.86 -11.60
N ALA A 3 5.94 3.00 -12.60
CA ALA A 3 4.50 2.99 -12.37
C ALA A 3 3.99 1.63 -11.91
N PRO A 4 2.92 1.60 -11.08
CA PRO A 4 2.29 0.34 -10.72
C PRO A 4 1.87 -0.43 -11.95
N GLN A 5 2.03 -1.74 -11.91
CA GLN A 5 1.67 -2.60 -13.03
C GLN A 5 0.59 -3.59 -12.61
N GLY A 6 -0.43 -3.72 -13.46
CA GLY A 6 -1.52 -4.62 -13.19
C GLY A 6 -2.59 -4.00 -12.31
N GLU A 7 -3.75 -4.62 -12.32
CA GLU A 7 -4.92 -4.09 -11.62
C GLU A 7 -4.73 -4.01 -10.10
N ILE A 8 -4.11 -5.04 -9.52
CA ILE A 8 -3.91 -5.09 -8.08
C ILE A 8 -2.93 -4.01 -7.62
N GLU A 9 -1.82 -3.85 -8.33
CA GLU A 9 -0.86 -2.81 -7.97
C GLU A 9 -1.47 -1.42 -8.13
N ASN A 10 -2.27 -1.19 -9.16
CA ASN A 10 -2.94 0.08 -9.35
C ASN A 10 -3.92 0.39 -8.21
N LYS A 11 -4.67 -0.61 -7.77
CA LYS A 11 -5.58 -0.42 -6.64
C LYS A 11 -4.83 -0.16 -5.34
N LEU A 12 -3.74 -0.89 -5.10
CA LEU A 12 -2.92 -0.66 -3.93
C LEU A 12 -2.29 0.73 -3.95
N ALA A 13 -1.84 1.18 -5.11
CA ALA A 13 -1.28 2.51 -5.25
C ALA A 13 -2.31 3.57 -4.91
N SER A 14 -3.55 3.42 -5.36
CA SER A 14 -4.63 4.35 -5.04
C SER A 14 -4.89 4.39 -3.54
N ILE A 15 -4.90 3.22 -2.90
CA ILE A 15 -5.11 3.14 -1.45
C ILE A 15 -3.97 3.84 -0.70
N TRP A 16 -2.73 3.59 -1.12
CA TRP A 16 -1.57 4.22 -0.50
C TRP A 16 -1.61 5.75 -0.65
N GLU A 17 -1.96 6.23 -1.86
CA GLU A 17 -2.06 7.66 -2.12
C GLU A 17 -3.08 8.31 -1.20
N GLU A 18 -4.22 7.66 -1.02
CA GLU A 18 -5.27 8.16 -0.15
C GLU A 18 -4.84 8.18 1.32
N LEU A 19 -4.24 7.09 1.79
CA LEU A 19 -3.83 6.98 3.19
C LEU A 19 -2.66 7.89 3.53
N LEU A 20 -1.71 8.04 2.62
CA LEU A 20 -0.50 8.79 2.86
C LEU A 20 -0.62 10.26 2.44
N GLY A 21 -1.69 10.61 1.74
CA GLY A 21 -1.90 11.97 1.27
C GLY A 21 -0.90 12.42 0.22
N ILE A 22 -0.44 11.49 -0.62
CA ILE A 22 0.51 11.80 -1.67
C ILE A 22 -0.12 11.60 -3.04
N GLU A 23 0.45 12.23 -4.06
CA GLU A 23 -0.13 12.23 -5.39
C GLU A 23 0.22 10.99 -6.22
N LYS A 24 1.37 10.40 -5.98
CA LYS A 24 1.88 9.37 -6.86
C LYS A 24 2.72 8.35 -6.13
N VAL A 25 2.44 7.08 -6.36
CA VAL A 25 3.16 5.97 -5.76
C VAL A 25 3.75 5.09 -6.86
N GLY A 26 5.05 4.80 -6.79
CA GLY A 26 5.72 3.87 -7.68
C GLY A 26 5.72 2.47 -7.09
N ARG A 27 5.85 1.46 -7.96
CA ARG A 27 5.81 0.07 -7.52
C ARG A 27 6.95 -0.35 -6.60
N HIS A 28 8.05 0.40 -6.61
CA HIS A 28 9.20 0.12 -5.74
C HIS A 28 9.28 1.04 -4.54
N ASP A 29 8.32 1.94 -4.37
CA ASP A 29 8.31 2.83 -3.24
C ASP A 29 8.01 2.06 -1.96
N ASN A 30 8.67 2.45 -0.88
CA ASN A 30 8.51 1.82 0.41
C ASN A 30 7.43 2.57 1.21
N PHE A 31 6.42 1.85 1.68
CA PHE A 31 5.32 2.42 2.43
C PHE A 31 5.79 3.30 3.60
N PHE A 32 6.77 2.80 4.35
CA PHE A 32 7.26 3.53 5.52
C PHE A 32 8.09 4.75 5.14
N HIS A 33 8.79 4.70 4.01
CA HIS A 33 9.56 5.84 3.52
C HIS A 33 8.65 6.96 3.02
N LEU A 34 7.43 6.64 2.62
CA LEU A 34 6.45 7.62 2.16
C LEU A 34 5.67 8.26 3.30
N GLY A 35 6.00 7.94 4.53
CA GLY A 35 5.34 8.50 5.68
C GLY A 35 4.43 7.52 6.41
N GLY A 36 4.42 6.25 6.01
CA GLY A 36 3.62 5.24 6.68
C GLY A 36 4.18 4.88 8.04
N HIS A 37 3.31 4.44 8.92
CA HIS A 37 3.68 3.95 10.24
C HIS A 37 2.67 2.86 10.64
N SER A 38 2.85 2.28 11.82
CA SER A 38 2.05 1.13 12.25
C SER A 38 0.55 1.34 12.16
N LEU A 39 0.06 2.51 12.57
CA LEU A 39 -1.36 2.80 12.51
C LEU A 39 -1.86 2.85 11.07
N LEU A 40 -1.10 3.47 10.19
CA LEU A 40 -1.46 3.53 8.77
C LEU A 40 -1.38 2.16 8.12
N ALA A 41 -0.42 1.33 8.53
CA ALA A 41 -0.33 -0.04 8.03
C ALA A 41 -1.59 -0.84 8.40
N THR A 42 -2.11 -0.65 9.60
CA THR A 42 -3.35 -1.28 10.04
C THR A 42 -4.53 -0.81 9.19
N ARG A 43 -4.57 0.48 8.88
CA ARG A 43 -5.61 1.04 8.02
C ARG A 43 -5.48 0.53 6.60
N LEU A 44 -4.26 0.37 6.12
CA LEU A 44 -4.00 -0.19 4.81
C LEU A 44 -4.57 -1.60 4.69
N ILE A 45 -4.33 -2.44 5.70
CA ILE A 45 -4.85 -3.80 5.71
C ILE A 45 -6.37 -3.81 5.69
N ALA A 46 -7.00 -2.95 6.47
CA ALA A 46 -8.46 -2.84 6.49
C ALA A 46 -9.02 -2.44 5.13
N LYS A 47 -8.37 -1.50 4.45
CA LYS A 47 -8.81 -1.06 3.13
C LYS A 47 -8.60 -2.14 2.08
N ILE A 48 -7.49 -2.87 2.14
CA ILE A 48 -7.24 -3.97 1.22
C ILE A 48 -8.31 -5.04 1.38
N ARG A 49 -8.65 -5.38 2.61
CA ARG A 49 -9.70 -6.35 2.87
C ARG A 49 -11.03 -5.90 2.28
N LYS A 50 -11.36 -4.63 2.47
CA LYS A 50 -12.63 -4.08 1.99
C LYS A 50 -12.72 -3.99 0.48
N GLU A 51 -11.67 -3.51 -0.17
CA GLU A 51 -11.70 -3.22 -1.60
C GLU A 51 -11.23 -4.35 -2.49
N LEU A 52 -10.32 -5.19 -1.99
CA LEU A 52 -9.76 -6.30 -2.77
C LEU A 52 -10.19 -7.66 -2.24
N SER A 53 -10.88 -7.70 -1.11
CA SER A 53 -11.30 -8.94 -0.45
C SER A 53 -10.13 -9.86 -0.15
N LEU A 54 -8.98 -9.28 0.16
CA LEU A 54 -7.76 -10.02 0.48
C LEU A 54 -7.40 -9.82 1.95
N GLU A 55 -6.94 -10.88 2.59
CA GLU A 55 -6.42 -10.78 3.94
C GLU A 55 -4.90 -10.70 3.90
N VAL A 56 -4.37 -9.61 4.43
CA VAL A 56 -2.92 -9.39 4.48
C VAL A 56 -2.54 -9.24 5.94
N PRO A 57 -1.67 -10.11 6.47
CA PRO A 57 -1.23 -9.96 7.85
C PRO A 57 -0.32 -8.73 8.01
N LEU A 58 -0.39 -8.11 9.17
CA LEU A 58 0.42 -6.93 9.45
C LEU A 58 1.91 -7.21 9.25
N LYS A 59 2.34 -8.41 9.60
CA LYS A 59 3.72 -8.83 9.41
C LYS A 59 4.17 -8.74 7.95
N ALA A 60 3.27 -9.08 7.01
CA ALA A 60 3.59 -9.01 5.60
C ALA A 60 3.87 -7.58 5.15
N VAL A 61 3.16 -6.60 5.71
CA VAL A 61 3.40 -5.19 5.40
C VAL A 61 4.79 -4.76 5.86
N PHE A 62 5.21 -5.23 7.04
CA PHE A 62 6.53 -4.89 7.56
C PHE A 62 7.65 -5.60 6.77
N GLU A 63 7.40 -6.81 6.30
CA GLU A 63 8.41 -7.57 5.56
C GLU A 63 8.52 -7.13 4.10
N SER A 64 7.42 -6.72 3.49
CA SER A 64 7.39 -6.29 2.09
C SER A 64 6.56 -5.03 1.94
N PRO A 65 7.09 -3.88 2.38
CA PRO A 65 6.34 -2.62 2.37
C PRO A 65 6.29 -1.93 1.01
N ARG A 66 6.15 -2.71 -0.06
CA ARG A 66 6.11 -2.20 -1.44
C ARG A 66 4.90 -2.78 -2.17
N LEU A 67 4.51 -2.12 -3.26
CA LEU A 67 3.40 -2.61 -4.08
C LEU A 67 3.71 -3.96 -4.72
N LYS A 68 4.95 -4.15 -5.03
CA LYS A 68 5.43 -5.33 -5.72
C LYS A 68 5.35 -6.59 -4.86
#